data_476e3119ddc02fa91736b4bfd52be2cb
#
_entry.id   476e3119ddc02fa91736b4bfd52be2cb
#
_cell.length_a   1.000
_cell.length_b   1.000
_cell.length_c   1.000
_cell.angle_alpha   90.00
_cell.angle_beta   90.00
_cell.angle_gamma   90.00
#
_symmetry.space_group_name_H-M   'P 1'
#
loop_
_entity.id
_entity.type
_entity.pdbx_description
1 polymer ?
#
loop_
_entity_poly.entity_id
_entity_poly.type
_entity_poly.pdbx_seq_one_letter_code
_entity_poly.pdbx_strand_id
1 'polypeptide(L)'
;MEFDKDFLGALFEQAVSSPRRRQVCDLRTSPQETGQRALCALLPGTLVPIHRHEATAETVLCLCGKLDLVLYEEAVGYGSAALHGLPQGMDGQDVVRRVDYREVRRIRLCPAEARYGCQIPKGVWHSVEVIEPSVVSGRMLLLSANYLN
;
A
#
# COMPACT_ATOMS: atom_id res chain seq x y z
N MET A 1 22.23 -10.63 10.47
CA MET A 1 20.85 -10.34 10.88
C MET A 1 19.98 -11.49 10.41
N GLU A 2 19.24 -12.10 11.32
CA GLU A 2 18.31 -13.19 11.04
C GLU A 2 16.89 -12.68 11.21
N PHE A 3 15.96 -13.17 10.39
CA PHE A 3 14.55 -12.77 10.45
C PHE A 3 13.75 -13.81 11.23
N ASP A 4 14.13 -14.00 12.48
CA ASP A 4 13.50 -14.93 13.40
C ASP A 4 12.27 -14.31 14.10
N LYS A 5 11.67 -15.07 15.00
CA LYS A 5 10.50 -14.66 15.76
C LYS A 5 10.75 -13.40 16.61
N ASP A 6 11.93 -13.31 17.20
CA ASP A 6 12.26 -12.19 18.10
C ASP A 6 12.46 -10.91 17.31
N PHE A 7 13.15 -10.99 16.17
CA PHE A 7 13.29 -9.86 15.25
C PHE A 7 11.93 -9.34 14.73
N LEU A 8 11.06 -10.25 14.28
CA LEU A 8 9.73 -9.86 13.78
C LEU A 8 8.85 -9.32 14.92
N GLY A 9 8.97 -9.88 16.13
CA GLY A 9 8.29 -9.39 17.33
C GLY A 9 8.65 -7.94 17.64
N ALA A 10 9.94 -7.61 17.61
CA ALA A 10 10.41 -6.24 17.83
C ALA A 10 9.88 -5.24 16.79
N LEU A 11 9.74 -5.67 15.52
CA LEU A 11 9.11 -4.82 14.49
C LEU A 11 7.62 -4.58 14.78
N PHE A 12 6.90 -5.57 15.26
CA PHE A 12 5.49 -5.40 15.64
C PHE A 12 5.33 -4.46 16.83
N GLU A 13 6.18 -4.54 17.85
CA GLU A 13 6.16 -3.60 18.98
C GLU A 13 6.35 -2.15 18.52
N GLN A 14 7.28 -1.90 17.61
CA GLN A 14 7.48 -0.60 17.00
C GLN A 14 6.26 -0.16 16.17
N ALA A 15 5.65 -1.08 15.43
CA ALA A 15 4.45 -0.78 14.64
C ALA A 15 3.25 -0.42 15.52
N VAL A 16 3.11 -1.03 16.70
CA VAL A 16 2.08 -0.68 17.70
C VAL A 16 2.21 0.76 18.15
N SER A 17 3.44 1.21 18.38
CA SER A 17 3.75 2.59 18.82
C SER A 17 3.66 3.62 17.69
N SER A 18 3.58 3.17 16.44
CA SER A 18 3.49 4.03 15.26
C SER A 18 2.06 4.52 15.03
N PRO A 19 1.81 5.84 14.84
CA PRO A 19 0.49 6.36 14.48
C PRO A 19 -0.08 5.75 13.18
N ARG A 20 0.81 5.30 12.28
CA ARG A 20 0.44 4.64 11.02
C ARG A 20 0.20 3.14 11.16
N ARG A 21 0.37 2.58 12.36
CA ARG A 21 0.23 1.15 12.63
C ARG A 21 1.13 0.29 11.74
N ARG A 22 2.33 0.79 11.44
CA ARG A 22 3.33 0.10 10.63
C ARG A 22 4.74 0.53 10.98
N GLN A 23 5.70 -0.38 10.77
CA GLN A 23 7.13 -0.13 10.96
C GLN A 23 7.92 -0.68 9.78
N VAL A 24 8.78 0.16 9.20
CA VAL A 24 9.70 -0.22 8.13
C VAL A 24 11.07 -0.50 8.71
N CYS A 25 11.66 -1.61 8.30
CA CYS A 25 13.07 -1.93 8.52
C CYS A 25 13.80 -1.89 7.18
N ASP A 26 14.64 -0.88 6.97
CA ASP A 26 15.50 -0.78 5.78
C ASP A 26 16.65 -1.78 5.92
N LEU A 27 16.78 -2.67 4.95
CA LEU A 27 17.83 -3.70 4.93
C LEU A 27 19.07 -3.29 4.14
N ARG A 28 19.09 -2.07 3.63
CA ARG A 28 20.31 -1.54 2.99
C ARG A 28 21.39 -1.32 4.04
N THR A 29 22.59 -1.64 3.68
CA THR A 29 23.78 -1.43 4.53
C THR A 29 24.43 -0.07 4.33
N SER A 30 24.03 0.63 3.26
CA SER A 30 24.55 1.93 2.88
C SER A 30 23.48 2.73 2.13
N PRO A 31 23.41 4.07 2.31
CA PRO A 31 22.53 4.94 1.53
C PRO A 31 22.81 4.93 0.03
N GLN A 32 24.00 4.53 -0.38
CA GLN A 32 24.39 4.44 -1.78
C GLN A 32 23.87 3.19 -2.49
N GLU A 33 23.35 2.21 -1.74
CA GLU A 33 22.72 1.04 -2.34
C GLU A 33 21.41 1.44 -3.04
N THR A 34 21.34 1.17 -4.34
CA THR A 34 20.18 1.51 -5.19
C THR A 34 19.03 0.51 -5.06
N GLY A 35 19.32 -0.72 -4.64
CA GLY A 35 18.34 -1.76 -4.44
C GLY A 35 17.44 -1.45 -3.24
N GLN A 36 16.14 -1.40 -3.46
CA GLN A 36 15.20 -1.25 -2.37
C GLN A 36 14.98 -2.60 -1.68
N ARG A 37 15.47 -2.71 -0.46
CA ARG A 37 15.33 -3.89 0.38
C ARG A 37 14.79 -3.46 1.72
N ALA A 38 13.56 -3.82 2.00
CA ALA A 38 12.92 -3.47 3.26
C ALA A 38 11.97 -4.58 3.71
N LEU A 39 11.85 -4.72 5.02
CA LEU A 39 10.75 -5.43 5.66
C LEU A 39 9.80 -4.42 6.26
N CYS A 40 8.51 -4.72 6.24
CA CYS A 40 7.53 -3.92 6.92
C CYS A 40 6.58 -4.75 7.76
N ALA A 41 6.53 -4.41 9.02
CA ALA A 41 5.47 -4.86 9.90
C ALA A 41 4.24 -3.98 9.69
N LEU A 42 3.11 -4.62 9.42
CA LEU A 42 1.81 -4.01 9.18
C LEU A 42 0.81 -4.57 10.19
N LEU A 43 0.06 -3.69 10.84
CA LEU A 43 -0.99 -4.06 11.77
C LEU A 43 -2.37 -3.81 11.16
N PRO A 44 -3.41 -4.55 11.57
CA PRO A 44 -4.79 -4.23 11.21
C PRO A 44 -5.11 -2.76 11.50
N GLY A 45 -5.78 -2.10 10.55
CA GLY A 45 -6.06 -0.67 10.62
C GLY A 45 -4.98 0.24 10.02
N THR A 46 -3.83 -0.30 9.56
CA THR A 46 -2.92 0.50 8.73
C THR A 46 -3.58 0.88 7.42
N LEU A 47 -3.42 2.14 7.00
CA LEU A 47 -3.98 2.64 5.75
C LEU A 47 -2.88 2.67 4.69
N VAL A 48 -3.06 1.91 3.64
CA VAL A 48 -2.23 1.96 2.44
C VAL A 48 -3.06 2.57 1.32
N PRO A 49 -2.76 3.80 0.87
CA PRO A 49 -3.50 4.43 -0.22
C PRO A 49 -3.46 3.58 -1.49
N ILE A 50 -4.50 3.69 -2.33
CA ILE A 50 -4.47 3.12 -3.67
C ILE A 50 -3.39 3.84 -4.47
N HIS A 51 -2.42 3.09 -4.99
CA HIS A 51 -1.27 3.62 -5.72
C HIS A 51 -0.83 2.63 -6.80
N ARG A 52 0.10 3.07 -7.65
CA ARG A 52 0.74 2.23 -8.65
C ARG A 52 2.20 2.61 -8.85
N HIS A 53 2.99 1.70 -9.37
CA HIS A 53 4.38 1.93 -9.76
C HIS A 53 4.49 2.01 -11.26
N GLU A 54 4.87 3.17 -11.79
CA GLU A 54 4.91 3.41 -13.24
C GLU A 54 6.14 2.80 -13.92
N ALA A 55 7.24 2.66 -13.19
CA ALA A 55 8.51 2.26 -13.78
C ALA A 55 8.78 0.75 -13.72
N THR A 56 8.33 0.09 -12.65
CA THR A 56 8.68 -1.30 -12.36
C THR A 56 7.51 -2.10 -11.81
N ALA A 57 7.54 -3.41 -12.02
CA ALA A 57 6.70 -4.33 -11.25
C ALA A 57 7.12 -4.35 -9.78
N GLU A 58 6.20 -4.73 -8.92
CA GLU A 58 6.44 -4.95 -7.50
C GLU A 58 6.28 -6.43 -7.15
N THR A 59 7.25 -6.98 -6.42
CA THR A 59 7.15 -8.31 -5.84
C THR A 59 6.90 -8.16 -4.34
N VAL A 60 5.83 -8.74 -3.86
CA VAL A 60 5.48 -8.76 -2.43
C VAL A 60 5.57 -10.18 -1.92
N LEU A 61 6.40 -10.37 -0.88
CA LEU A 61 6.52 -11.64 -0.15
C LEU A 61 6.00 -11.42 1.27
N CYS A 62 5.16 -12.32 1.74
CA CYS A 62 4.66 -12.33 3.10
C CYS A 62 5.44 -13.34 3.94
N LEU A 63 6.09 -12.88 5.01
CA LEU A 63 6.85 -13.74 5.92
C LEU A 63 5.96 -14.36 6.99
N CYS A 64 4.98 -13.60 7.47
CA CYS A 64 4.01 -14.08 8.47
C CYS A 64 2.75 -13.23 8.43
N GLY A 65 1.68 -13.74 9.06
CA GLY A 65 0.40 -13.05 9.17
C GLY A 65 -0.56 -13.32 8.01
N LYS A 66 -1.52 -12.42 7.83
CA LYS A 66 -2.56 -12.53 6.81
C LYS A 66 -2.96 -11.15 6.31
N LEU A 67 -2.91 -10.96 5.00
CA LEU A 67 -3.34 -9.72 4.35
C LEU A 67 -3.88 -9.98 2.94
N ASP A 68 -4.59 -9.01 2.40
CA ASP A 68 -5.04 -8.99 1.01
C ASP A 68 -4.34 -7.87 0.25
N LEU A 69 -3.79 -8.20 -0.90
CA LEU A 69 -3.44 -7.24 -1.94
C LEU A 69 -4.66 -7.05 -2.82
N VAL A 70 -5.13 -5.82 -2.92
CA VAL A 70 -6.35 -5.46 -3.65
C VAL A 70 -5.94 -4.70 -4.90
N LEU A 71 -6.35 -5.21 -6.07
CA LEU A 71 -6.06 -4.61 -7.37
C LEU A 71 -7.28 -3.85 -7.88
N TYR A 72 -7.03 -2.71 -8.52
CA TYR A 72 -8.08 -1.81 -8.97
C TYR A 72 -7.91 -1.42 -10.43
N GLU A 73 -9.03 -1.04 -11.05
CA GLU A 73 -9.11 -0.32 -12.31
C GLU A 73 -9.64 1.10 -12.08
N GLU A 74 -9.16 2.04 -12.89
CA GLU A 74 -9.77 3.37 -12.93
C GLU A 74 -11.17 3.28 -13.56
N ALA A 75 -12.17 3.77 -12.83
CA ALA A 75 -13.49 4.01 -13.34
C ALA A 75 -13.63 5.53 -13.58
N VAL A 76 -13.69 5.95 -14.83
CA VAL A 76 -13.92 7.36 -15.15
C VAL A 76 -15.41 7.66 -14.99
N GLY A 77 -15.78 8.30 -13.89
CA GLY A 77 -17.11 8.84 -13.68
C GLY A 77 -17.15 10.30 -14.13
N TYR A 78 -18.11 10.65 -14.97
CA TYR A 78 -18.48 12.04 -15.18
C TYR A 78 -19.55 12.39 -14.12
N GLY A 79 -19.12 12.96 -13.01
CA GLY A 79 -20.05 13.49 -12.03
C GLY A 79 -20.43 14.93 -12.40
N SER A 80 -21.71 15.19 -12.62
CA SER A 80 -22.19 16.56 -12.49
C SER A 80 -22.04 16.95 -11.02
N ALA A 81 -21.24 17.94 -10.69
CA ALA A 81 -21.23 18.53 -9.37
C ALA A 81 -22.66 19.02 -9.08
N ALA A 82 -23.30 18.41 -8.07
CA ALA A 82 -24.57 18.92 -7.59
C ALA A 82 -24.32 20.34 -7.07
N LEU A 83 -24.84 21.30 -7.83
CA LEU A 83 -24.72 22.73 -7.60
C LEU A 83 -25.54 23.15 -6.37
N HIS A 84 -25.09 22.84 -5.17
CA HIS A 84 -25.56 23.48 -3.97
C HIS A 84 -24.44 24.37 -3.40
N GLY A 85 -24.47 25.66 -3.78
CA GLY A 85 -23.70 26.71 -3.11
C GLY A 85 -22.55 27.35 -3.89
N LEU A 86 -22.57 27.36 -5.24
CA LEU A 86 -21.61 28.15 -6.00
C LEU A 86 -22.16 29.58 -6.28
N PRO A 87 -21.29 30.62 -6.24
CA PRO A 87 -21.66 31.97 -6.62
C PRO A 87 -22.10 32.03 -8.10
N GLN A 88 -23.12 32.79 -8.39
CA GLN A 88 -23.60 33.03 -9.75
C GLN A 88 -22.49 33.66 -10.60
N GLY A 89 -22.10 32.99 -11.70
CA GLY A 89 -21.14 33.52 -12.68
C GLY A 89 -20.14 32.58 -13.28
N MET A 90 -20.19 31.26 -12.97
CA MET A 90 -19.33 30.27 -13.64
C MET A 90 -20.14 29.54 -14.72
N ASP A 91 -19.66 29.67 -15.98
CA ASP A 91 -20.20 28.95 -17.12
C ASP A 91 -20.07 27.43 -16.87
N GLY A 92 -21.15 26.68 -17.12
CA GLY A 92 -21.31 25.27 -16.78
C GLY A 92 -20.41 24.28 -17.50
N GLN A 93 -19.09 24.51 -17.58
CA GLN A 93 -18.13 23.66 -18.26
C GLN A 93 -17.02 23.04 -17.35
N ASP A 94 -17.01 23.31 -16.06
CA ASP A 94 -16.11 22.61 -15.14
C ASP A 94 -16.68 21.23 -14.77
N VAL A 95 -16.61 20.30 -15.73
CA VAL A 95 -16.79 18.87 -15.45
C VAL A 95 -15.59 18.41 -14.65
N VAL A 96 -15.72 18.36 -13.33
CA VAL A 96 -14.69 17.78 -12.47
C VAL A 96 -14.57 16.30 -12.81
N ARG A 97 -13.49 15.95 -13.47
CA ARG A 97 -13.16 14.55 -13.75
C ARG A 97 -12.87 13.86 -12.42
N ARG A 98 -13.82 13.09 -11.93
CA ARG A 98 -13.64 12.24 -10.75
C ARG A 98 -13.06 10.90 -11.20
N VAL A 99 -11.89 10.58 -10.69
CA VAL A 99 -11.31 9.26 -10.87
C VAL A 99 -11.76 8.42 -9.68
N ASP A 100 -12.60 7.43 -9.95
CA ASP A 100 -12.99 6.42 -8.98
C ASP A 100 -12.21 5.13 -9.26
N TYR A 101 -12.00 4.31 -8.23
CA TYR A 101 -11.32 3.04 -8.35
C TYR A 101 -12.31 1.90 -8.08
N ARG A 102 -12.35 0.92 -8.98
CA ARG A 102 -13.14 -0.29 -8.82
C ARG A 102 -12.22 -1.47 -8.53
N GLU A 103 -12.48 -2.18 -7.44
CA GLU A 103 -11.79 -3.44 -7.15
C GLU A 103 -12.07 -4.46 -8.25
N VAL A 104 -11.01 -5.07 -8.80
CA VAL A 104 -11.09 -6.09 -9.84
C VAL A 104 -10.55 -7.44 -9.39
N ARG A 105 -9.64 -7.44 -8.42
CA ARG A 105 -9.04 -8.67 -7.91
C ARG A 105 -8.53 -8.49 -6.49
N ARG A 106 -8.64 -9.57 -5.71
CA ARG A 106 -8.10 -9.65 -4.36
C ARG A 106 -7.20 -10.87 -4.25
N ILE A 107 -5.98 -10.68 -3.76
CA ILE A 107 -4.97 -11.74 -3.64
C ILE A 107 -4.65 -11.89 -2.16
N ARG A 108 -5.04 -13.03 -1.56
CA ARG A 108 -4.73 -13.36 -0.19
C ARG A 108 -3.28 -13.80 -0.06
N LEU A 109 -2.52 -13.18 0.84
CA LEU A 109 -1.23 -13.66 1.31
C LEU A 109 -1.36 -14.14 2.75
N CYS A 110 -0.98 -15.39 2.98
CA CYS A 110 -1.01 -16.04 4.29
C CYS A 110 -0.07 -17.25 4.25
N PRO A 111 1.15 -17.14 4.76
CA PRO A 111 2.11 -18.25 4.75
C PRO A 111 1.59 -19.52 5.44
N ALA A 112 0.76 -19.39 6.48
CA ALA A 112 0.12 -20.53 7.14
C ALA A 112 -0.84 -21.31 6.22
N GLU A 113 -1.33 -20.69 5.14
CA GLU A 113 -2.16 -21.29 4.08
C GLU A 113 -1.36 -21.56 2.80
N ALA A 114 -0.02 -21.58 2.87
CA ALA A 114 0.90 -21.76 1.74
C ALA A 114 0.73 -20.69 0.62
N ARG A 115 0.37 -19.45 0.98
CA ARG A 115 0.22 -18.30 0.10
C ARG A 115 1.28 -17.26 0.43
N TYR A 116 2.43 -17.34 -0.23
CA TYR A 116 3.64 -16.66 0.20
C TYR A 116 3.86 -15.28 -0.41
N GLY A 117 3.32 -15.01 -1.58
CA GLY A 117 3.56 -13.74 -2.25
C GLY A 117 2.91 -13.64 -3.61
N CYS A 118 3.09 -12.49 -4.23
CA CYS A 118 2.68 -12.26 -5.62
C CYS A 118 3.55 -11.19 -6.28
N GLN A 119 3.41 -11.09 -7.59
CA GLN A 119 3.99 -10.01 -8.38
C GLN A 119 2.87 -9.15 -8.96
N ILE A 120 2.97 -7.84 -8.73
CA ILE A 120 2.06 -6.82 -9.26
C ILE A 120 2.76 -6.19 -10.47
N PRO A 121 2.16 -6.26 -11.68
CA PRO A 121 2.75 -5.62 -12.86
C PRO A 121 2.85 -4.10 -12.70
N LYS A 122 3.79 -3.48 -13.40
CA LYS A 122 3.87 -2.03 -13.47
C LYS A 122 2.56 -1.41 -13.95
N GLY A 123 2.20 -0.26 -13.42
CA GLY A 123 1.00 0.49 -13.81
C GLY A 123 -0.30 -0.03 -13.20
N VAL A 124 -0.30 -1.15 -12.49
CA VAL A 124 -1.50 -1.70 -11.86
C VAL A 124 -1.77 -0.99 -10.54
N TRP A 125 -2.96 -0.40 -10.41
CA TRP A 125 -3.44 0.22 -9.18
C TRP A 125 -3.69 -0.84 -8.11
N HIS A 126 -3.18 -0.61 -6.90
CA HIS A 126 -3.32 -1.54 -5.80
C HIS A 126 -3.26 -0.88 -4.43
N SER A 127 -3.74 -1.61 -3.44
CA SER A 127 -3.60 -1.29 -2.02
C SER A 127 -3.45 -2.57 -1.21
N VAL A 128 -3.34 -2.43 0.11
CA VAL A 128 -3.22 -3.54 1.06
C VAL A 128 -4.25 -3.42 2.16
N GLU A 129 -4.93 -4.51 2.46
CA GLU A 129 -5.78 -4.67 3.63
C GLU A 129 -5.18 -5.71 4.57
N VAL A 130 -4.83 -5.30 5.77
CA VAL A 130 -4.21 -6.17 6.77
C VAL A 130 -5.29 -6.82 7.64
N ILE A 131 -5.32 -8.15 7.66
CA ILE A 131 -6.29 -8.94 8.41
C ILE A 131 -5.71 -9.37 9.76
N GLU A 132 -4.48 -9.85 9.76
CA GLU A 132 -3.71 -10.19 10.95
C GLU A 132 -2.35 -9.47 10.89
N PRO A 133 -1.69 -9.21 12.04
CA PRO A 133 -0.35 -8.63 12.04
C PRO A 133 0.57 -9.38 11.07
N SER A 134 1.13 -8.66 10.11
CA SER A 134 1.87 -9.24 8.99
C SER A 134 3.22 -8.57 8.81
N VAL A 135 4.22 -9.34 8.39
CA VAL A 135 5.48 -8.79 7.90
C VAL A 135 5.64 -9.14 6.44
N VAL A 136 5.85 -8.12 5.62
CA VAL A 136 6.08 -8.27 4.19
C VAL A 136 7.43 -7.71 3.77
N SER A 137 8.01 -8.33 2.74
CA SER A 137 9.12 -7.78 1.98
C SER A 137 8.58 -7.29 0.64
N GLY A 138 8.88 -6.06 0.27
CA GLY A 138 8.42 -5.48 -0.99
C GLY A 138 8.81 -4.01 -1.10
N ARG A 139 8.53 -3.45 -2.28
CA ARG A 139 8.78 -2.04 -2.56
C ARG A 139 7.75 -1.10 -1.95
N MET A 140 6.61 -1.62 -1.59
CA MET A 140 5.39 -0.93 -1.17
C MET A 140 5.59 0.17 -0.11
N LEU A 141 6.71 0.19 0.57
CA LEU A 141 6.85 0.89 1.84
C LEU A 141 7.77 2.10 1.78
N LEU A 142 8.47 2.27 0.69
CA LEU A 142 9.25 3.47 0.44
C LEU A 142 8.42 4.58 -0.23
N LEU A 143 7.13 4.35 -0.40
CA LEU A 143 6.20 5.42 -0.70
C LEU A 143 6.13 6.35 0.49
N SER A 144 7.03 7.35 0.42
CA SER A 144 6.78 8.60 1.08
C SER A 144 7.58 8.99 2.28
N ALA A 145 8.71 9.51 1.99
CA ALA A 145 9.07 10.80 2.59
C ALA A 145 8.08 11.95 2.18
N ASN A 146 7.25 11.76 1.14
CA ASN A 146 6.43 12.83 0.54
C ASN A 146 4.94 12.84 0.95
N TYR A 147 4.49 11.93 1.80
CA TYR A 147 3.16 11.98 2.43
C TYR A 147 3.25 12.27 3.92
N LEU A 148 4.23 13.09 4.31
CA LEU A 148 4.42 13.61 5.66
C LEU A 148 3.80 15.01 5.79
N ASN A 149 2.59 15.23 5.33
CA ASN A 149 1.79 16.39 5.74
C ASN A 149 0.32 16.01 5.82
#